data_137fafc4a57c82ab9d073050ca7dfc3e
#
_entry.id   137fafc4a57c82ab9d073050ca7dfc3e
#
_cell.length_a   1.000
_cell.length_b   1.000
_cell.length_c   1.000
_cell.angle_alpha   90.00
_cell.angle_beta   90.00
_cell.angle_gamma   90.00
#
_symmetry.space_group_name_H-M   'P 1'
#
loop_
_entity.id
_entity.type
_entity.pdbx_description
1 polymer ?
#
loop_
_entity_poly.entity_id
_entity_poly.type
_entity_poly.pdbx_seq_one_letter_code
_entity_poly.pdbx_strand_id
1 'polypeptide(L)'
;MTSWGELPDLIAGAGDPRGRSAQELLSRLLVEDPPDAEPTGAQARAVAEPLMAVDRVWVAALGEDPDRSREDLERAAAVCEALRSAVSASTLPLRYARVELCAVLGLRAEAIEQLRTARLFSFGEPDAEATLTTARLHDDYSGVIRTTTATPARPDADPAGTALTLAAGLLPHLARGGRVEAEDALMSLTLLAVPESLRLRVLGDELEYLGLSGQWERGLALMRHSGPADPGQATAWSLLNAAVGASLVLREANRAGYGSNALGSTIDWRTPWGDLKVTGWDPVVRAYDAVTAFVRALAVRFDARNGNN
;
A
#
# COMPACT_ATOMS: atom_id res chain seq x y z
N MET A 1 -12.49 -27.08 -10.39
CA MET A 1 -12.02 -27.42 -9.02
C MET A 1 -10.52 -27.65 -9.09
N THR A 2 -9.76 -26.83 -8.40
CA THR A 2 -8.29 -26.90 -8.35
C THR A 2 -7.91 -27.99 -7.33
N SER A 3 -6.93 -28.85 -7.65
CA SER A 3 -6.43 -29.85 -6.70
C SER A 3 -5.30 -29.31 -5.85
N TRP A 4 -5.09 -29.87 -4.64
CA TRP A 4 -3.95 -29.52 -3.79
C TRP A 4 -2.59 -29.72 -4.50
N GLY A 5 -2.51 -30.61 -5.51
CA GLY A 5 -1.29 -30.84 -6.28
C GLY A 5 -0.95 -29.75 -7.28
N GLU A 6 -1.92 -28.97 -7.72
CA GLU A 6 -1.75 -27.87 -8.70
C GLU A 6 -1.48 -26.51 -8.03
N LEU A 7 -1.88 -26.35 -6.75
CA LEU A 7 -1.76 -25.09 -6.03
C LEU A 7 -0.32 -24.55 -5.94
N PRO A 8 0.73 -25.34 -5.68
CA PRO A 8 2.09 -24.83 -5.59
C PRO A 8 2.53 -24.06 -6.83
N ASP A 9 2.27 -24.61 -8.02
CA ASP A 9 2.65 -23.99 -9.28
C ASP A 9 1.82 -22.74 -9.57
N LEU A 10 0.52 -22.75 -9.23
CA LEU A 10 -0.37 -21.60 -9.39
C LEU A 10 0.01 -20.46 -8.46
N ILE A 11 0.37 -20.75 -7.21
CA ILE A 11 0.82 -19.73 -6.24
C ILE A 11 2.17 -19.16 -6.69
N ALA A 12 3.12 -20.00 -7.08
CA ALA A 12 4.42 -19.55 -7.58
C ALA A 12 4.30 -18.70 -8.86
N GLY A 13 3.31 -19.00 -9.72
CA GLY A 13 3.02 -18.27 -10.95
C GLY A 13 2.14 -17.03 -10.78
N ALA A 14 1.65 -16.71 -9.57
CA ALA A 14 0.72 -15.61 -9.34
C ALA A 14 1.32 -14.20 -9.59
N GLY A 15 2.64 -14.10 -9.61
CA GLY A 15 3.33 -12.81 -9.79
C GLY A 15 3.43 -12.00 -8.50
N ASP A 16 3.47 -10.65 -8.63
CA ASP A 16 3.58 -9.78 -7.45
C ASP A 16 2.29 -9.84 -6.61
N PRO A 17 2.34 -10.30 -5.36
CA PRO A 17 1.17 -10.45 -4.49
C PRO A 17 0.48 -9.13 -4.13
N ARG A 18 1.12 -7.97 -4.38
CA ARG A 18 0.48 -6.65 -4.28
C ARG A 18 -0.36 -6.32 -5.51
N GLY A 19 -0.08 -6.95 -6.65
CA GLY A 19 -0.83 -6.74 -7.88
C GLY A 19 -2.22 -7.36 -7.82
N ARG A 20 -3.21 -6.66 -8.36
CA ARG A 20 -4.62 -7.07 -8.32
C ARG A 20 -4.85 -8.47 -8.88
N SER A 21 -4.23 -8.81 -10.02
CA SER A 21 -4.40 -10.12 -10.65
C SER A 21 -3.94 -11.26 -9.75
N ALA A 22 -2.82 -11.06 -9.02
CA ALA A 22 -2.34 -12.03 -8.05
C ALA A 22 -3.27 -12.13 -6.84
N GLN A 23 -3.79 -11.01 -6.34
CA GLN A 23 -4.76 -11.00 -5.24
C GLN A 23 -6.05 -11.75 -5.60
N GLU A 24 -6.61 -11.50 -6.79
CA GLU A 24 -7.81 -12.19 -7.27
C GLU A 24 -7.55 -13.71 -7.45
N LEU A 25 -6.40 -14.08 -8.01
CA LEU A 25 -6.02 -15.48 -8.18
C LEU A 25 -5.89 -16.19 -6.83
N LEU A 26 -5.10 -15.64 -5.91
CA LEU A 26 -4.86 -16.23 -4.59
C LEU A 26 -6.15 -16.30 -3.76
N SER A 27 -7.00 -15.27 -3.81
CA SER A 27 -8.30 -15.26 -3.13
C SER A 27 -9.21 -16.36 -3.66
N ARG A 28 -9.30 -16.50 -4.97
CA ARG A 28 -10.09 -17.57 -5.59
C ARG A 28 -9.60 -18.95 -5.18
N LEU A 29 -8.28 -19.18 -5.24
CA LEU A 29 -7.69 -20.49 -4.97
C LEU A 29 -7.76 -20.91 -3.49
N LEU A 30 -7.64 -19.96 -2.57
CA LEU A 30 -7.44 -20.25 -1.16
C LEU A 30 -8.66 -19.90 -0.27
N VAL A 31 -9.53 -19.00 -0.73
CA VAL A 31 -10.64 -18.48 0.08
C VAL A 31 -12.02 -18.78 -0.53
N GLU A 32 -12.18 -18.54 -1.83
CA GLU A 32 -13.48 -18.59 -2.50
C GLU A 32 -13.80 -20.02 -3.00
N ASP A 33 -12.81 -20.70 -3.55
CA ASP A 33 -12.97 -22.06 -4.13
C ASP A 33 -11.78 -22.96 -3.72
N PRO A 34 -11.57 -23.16 -2.40
CA PRO A 34 -10.50 -24.03 -1.91
C PRO A 34 -10.76 -25.47 -2.30
N PRO A 35 -9.72 -26.31 -2.40
CA PRO A 35 -9.90 -27.75 -2.65
C PRO A 35 -10.78 -28.42 -1.58
N ASP A 36 -11.70 -29.29 -2.01
CA ASP A 36 -12.75 -29.89 -1.16
C ASP A 36 -12.25 -30.75 0.00
N ALA A 37 -11.04 -31.27 -0.06
CA ALA A 37 -10.49 -32.16 0.96
C ALA A 37 -9.39 -31.46 1.76
N GLU A 38 -9.26 -31.82 3.02
CA GLU A 38 -8.09 -31.40 3.81
C GLU A 38 -6.78 -31.90 3.16
N PRO A 39 -5.74 -31.06 3.10
CA PRO A 39 -4.47 -31.47 2.51
C PRO A 39 -3.79 -32.56 3.34
N THR A 40 -3.23 -33.55 2.68
CA THR A 40 -2.28 -34.45 3.33
C THR A 40 -1.04 -33.69 3.79
N GLY A 41 -0.29 -34.22 4.77
CA GLY A 41 0.92 -33.55 5.25
C GLY A 41 1.94 -33.24 4.14
N ALA A 42 2.03 -34.05 3.08
CA ALA A 42 2.89 -33.80 1.93
C ALA A 42 2.34 -32.65 1.06
N GLN A 43 1.04 -32.62 0.80
CA GLN A 43 0.38 -31.55 0.05
C GLN A 43 0.44 -30.21 0.80
N ALA A 44 0.19 -30.22 2.11
CA ALA A 44 0.32 -29.03 2.94
C ALA A 44 1.74 -28.42 2.86
N ARG A 45 2.77 -29.24 2.89
CA ARG A 45 4.17 -28.78 2.73
C ARG A 45 4.42 -28.19 1.35
N ALA A 46 3.99 -28.85 0.30
CA ALA A 46 4.19 -28.39 -1.07
C ALA A 46 3.52 -27.02 -1.32
N VAL A 47 2.35 -26.78 -0.74
CA VAL A 47 1.63 -25.49 -0.84
C VAL A 47 2.23 -24.43 0.08
N ALA A 48 2.66 -24.81 1.28
CA ALA A 48 3.16 -23.86 2.27
C ALA A 48 4.43 -23.13 1.81
N GLU A 49 5.34 -23.81 1.11
CA GLU A 49 6.60 -23.21 0.68
C GLU A 49 6.40 -21.99 -0.26
N PRO A 50 5.71 -22.09 -1.40
CA PRO A 50 5.43 -20.93 -2.24
C PRO A 50 4.50 -19.92 -1.58
N LEU A 51 3.53 -20.36 -0.76
CA LEU A 51 2.64 -19.45 -0.05
C LEU A 51 3.38 -18.60 0.98
N MET A 52 4.31 -19.16 1.74
CA MET A 52 5.11 -18.41 2.74
C MET A 52 5.96 -17.30 2.12
N ALA A 53 6.25 -17.36 0.84
CA ALA A 53 6.95 -16.29 0.14
C ALA A 53 6.07 -15.07 -0.12
N VAL A 54 4.75 -15.25 -0.18
CA VAL A 54 3.79 -14.22 -0.62
C VAL A 54 2.71 -13.88 0.39
N ASP A 55 2.38 -14.77 1.33
CA ASP A 55 1.20 -14.68 2.20
C ASP A 55 1.12 -13.40 3.04
N ARG A 56 2.23 -12.94 3.59
CA ARG A 56 2.30 -11.71 4.35
C ARG A 56 1.84 -10.52 3.52
N VAL A 57 2.45 -10.38 2.33
CA VAL A 57 2.19 -9.25 1.43
C VAL A 57 0.79 -9.36 0.86
N TRP A 58 0.36 -10.57 0.49
CA TRP A 58 -0.98 -10.82 -0.01
C TRP A 58 -2.07 -10.48 1.02
N VAL A 59 -1.96 -10.98 2.25
CA VAL A 59 -2.95 -10.72 3.31
C VAL A 59 -3.03 -9.22 3.63
N ALA A 60 -1.89 -8.52 3.69
CA ALA A 60 -1.89 -7.07 3.90
C ALA A 60 -2.55 -6.33 2.73
N ALA A 61 -2.21 -6.70 1.50
CA ALA A 61 -2.71 -6.05 0.29
C ALA A 61 -4.21 -6.29 0.04
N LEU A 62 -4.78 -7.42 0.49
CA LEU A 62 -6.23 -7.63 0.45
C LEU A 62 -7.01 -6.57 1.22
N GLY A 63 -6.47 -6.07 2.32
CA GLY A 63 -7.08 -4.97 3.08
C GLY A 63 -7.15 -3.66 2.31
N GLU A 64 -6.35 -3.49 1.28
CA GLU A 64 -6.33 -2.31 0.42
C GLU A 64 -7.47 -2.27 -0.62
N ASP A 65 -8.29 -3.33 -0.71
CA ASP A 65 -9.50 -3.38 -1.54
C ASP A 65 -10.75 -3.12 -0.66
N PRO A 66 -11.49 -2.00 -0.88
CA PRO A 66 -12.65 -1.65 -0.07
C PRO A 66 -13.86 -2.57 -0.32
N ASP A 67 -13.85 -3.37 -1.39
CA ASP A 67 -14.94 -4.29 -1.72
C ASP A 67 -14.78 -5.66 -1.05
N ARG A 68 -13.63 -5.93 -0.43
CA ARG A 68 -13.42 -7.13 0.39
C ARG A 68 -14.02 -6.96 1.77
N SER A 69 -14.87 -7.89 2.16
CA SER A 69 -15.45 -7.87 3.50
C SER A 69 -14.40 -8.17 4.58
N ARG A 70 -14.65 -7.72 5.80
CA ARG A 70 -13.79 -8.07 6.94
C ARG A 70 -13.70 -9.58 7.14
N GLU A 71 -14.79 -10.31 6.90
CA GLU A 71 -14.82 -11.77 7.00
C GLU A 71 -13.87 -12.44 6.00
N ASP A 72 -13.81 -11.94 4.74
CA ASP A 72 -12.89 -12.46 3.73
C ASP A 72 -11.42 -12.25 4.12
N LEU A 73 -11.11 -11.09 4.70
CA LEU A 73 -9.77 -10.76 5.18
C LEU A 73 -9.35 -11.68 6.35
N GLU A 74 -10.24 -11.90 7.30
CA GLU A 74 -10.01 -12.80 8.43
C GLU A 74 -9.87 -14.27 7.95
N ARG A 75 -10.66 -14.68 6.97
CA ARG A 75 -10.58 -16.02 6.37
C ARG A 75 -9.26 -16.24 5.64
N ALA A 76 -8.80 -15.26 4.84
CA ALA A 76 -7.51 -15.32 4.17
C ALA A 76 -6.35 -15.49 5.16
N ALA A 77 -6.33 -14.70 6.23
CA ALA A 77 -5.32 -14.81 7.26
C ALA A 77 -5.37 -16.16 7.98
N ALA A 78 -6.56 -16.68 8.28
CA ALA A 78 -6.73 -17.96 8.94
C ALA A 78 -6.24 -19.14 8.08
N VAL A 79 -6.50 -19.13 6.77
CA VAL A 79 -5.98 -20.15 5.85
C VAL A 79 -4.47 -20.16 5.84
N CYS A 80 -3.82 -19.00 5.75
CA CYS A 80 -2.36 -18.90 5.79
C CYS A 80 -1.80 -19.39 7.13
N GLU A 81 -2.42 -19.03 8.26
CA GLU A 81 -2.00 -19.50 9.59
C GLU A 81 -2.12 -21.03 9.72
N ALA A 82 -3.22 -21.63 9.23
CA ALA A 82 -3.42 -23.06 9.25
C ALA A 82 -2.35 -23.81 8.44
N LEU A 83 -2.06 -23.35 7.21
CA LEU A 83 -1.03 -23.93 6.36
C LEU A 83 0.38 -23.82 6.97
N ARG A 84 0.75 -22.67 7.54
CA ARG A 84 2.01 -22.49 8.26
C ARG A 84 2.10 -23.42 9.47
N SER A 85 1.03 -23.54 10.23
CA SER A 85 0.97 -24.42 11.42
C SER A 85 1.11 -25.89 11.04
N ALA A 86 0.51 -26.33 9.94
CA ALA A 86 0.62 -27.71 9.44
C ALA A 86 2.05 -28.12 9.08
N VAL A 87 2.93 -27.16 8.78
CA VAL A 87 4.35 -27.39 8.49
C VAL A 87 5.28 -26.90 9.60
N SER A 88 4.74 -26.54 10.75
CA SER A 88 5.49 -26.00 11.91
C SER A 88 6.30 -24.74 11.58
N ALA A 89 5.83 -23.94 10.60
CA ALA A 89 6.47 -22.68 10.24
C ALA A 89 6.02 -21.53 11.15
N SER A 90 6.86 -20.51 11.25
CA SER A 90 6.54 -19.31 12.03
C SER A 90 5.34 -18.57 11.47
N THR A 91 4.38 -18.19 12.32
CA THR A 91 3.24 -17.32 11.98
C THR A 91 3.55 -15.83 12.18
N LEU A 92 4.78 -15.48 12.60
CA LEU A 92 5.18 -14.10 12.86
C LEU A 92 4.98 -13.15 11.66
N PRO A 93 5.30 -13.52 10.41
CA PRO A 93 5.03 -12.66 9.25
C PRO A 93 3.55 -12.32 9.10
N LEU A 94 2.64 -13.24 9.38
CA LEU A 94 1.19 -12.99 9.32
C LEU A 94 0.70 -12.07 10.44
N ARG A 95 1.37 -12.07 11.61
CA ARG A 95 1.08 -11.08 12.66
C ARG A 95 1.42 -9.67 12.20
N TYR A 96 2.52 -9.49 11.45
CA TYR A 96 2.85 -8.21 10.83
C TYR A 96 1.85 -7.82 9.75
N ALA A 97 1.42 -8.74 8.91
CA ALA A 97 0.34 -8.50 7.95
C ALA A 97 -0.96 -8.05 8.63
N ARG A 98 -1.30 -8.65 9.79
CA ARG A 98 -2.46 -8.22 10.60
C ARG A 98 -2.31 -6.79 11.15
N VAL A 99 -1.10 -6.34 11.48
CA VAL A 99 -0.86 -4.94 11.87
C VAL A 99 -1.23 -3.99 10.72
N GLU A 100 -0.76 -4.30 9.51
CA GLU A 100 -1.04 -3.51 8.31
C GLU A 100 -2.53 -3.53 7.97
N LEU A 101 -3.15 -4.70 8.07
CA LEU A 101 -4.60 -4.87 7.89
C LEU A 101 -5.41 -4.04 8.89
N CYS A 102 -5.08 -4.09 10.18
CA CYS A 102 -5.73 -3.26 11.21
C CYS A 102 -5.58 -1.77 10.90
N ALA A 103 -4.43 -1.35 10.36
CA ALA A 103 -4.22 0.04 9.98
C ALA A 103 -5.17 0.50 8.87
N VAL A 104 -5.31 -0.29 7.80
CA VAL A 104 -6.22 0.03 6.68
C VAL A 104 -7.69 -0.05 7.11
N LEU A 105 -8.02 -0.90 8.08
CA LEU A 105 -9.35 -0.98 8.69
C LEU A 105 -9.62 0.15 9.71
N GLY A 106 -8.64 0.99 10.03
CA GLY A 106 -8.77 2.05 11.04
C GLY A 106 -8.79 1.54 12.49
N LEU A 107 -8.43 0.29 12.72
CA LEU A 107 -8.44 -0.39 14.03
C LEU A 107 -7.15 -0.07 14.80
N ARG A 108 -7.02 1.18 15.26
CA ARG A 108 -5.79 1.71 15.89
C ARG A 108 -5.32 0.91 17.10
N ALA A 109 -6.23 0.58 18.01
CA ALA A 109 -5.89 -0.14 19.24
C ALA A 109 -5.41 -1.57 18.93
N GLU A 110 -6.10 -2.24 18.02
CA GLU A 110 -5.77 -3.59 17.57
C GLU A 110 -4.41 -3.62 16.85
N ALA A 111 -4.09 -2.62 16.03
CA ALA A 111 -2.79 -2.52 15.35
C ALA A 111 -1.64 -2.48 16.37
N ILE A 112 -1.76 -1.67 17.43
CA ILE A 112 -0.77 -1.60 18.52
C ILE A 112 -0.64 -2.95 19.21
N GLU A 113 -1.74 -3.59 19.55
CA GLU A 113 -1.73 -4.87 20.28
C GLU A 113 -1.12 -5.98 19.42
N GLN A 114 -1.44 -6.03 18.13
CA GLN A 114 -0.82 -6.97 17.19
C GLN A 114 0.69 -6.73 17.08
N LEU A 115 1.13 -5.49 16.95
CA LEU A 115 2.55 -5.15 16.89
C LEU A 115 3.27 -5.50 18.20
N ARG A 116 2.66 -5.20 19.36
CA ARG A 116 3.19 -5.55 20.67
C ARG A 116 3.35 -7.07 20.80
N THR A 117 2.34 -7.82 20.42
CA THR A 117 2.35 -9.27 20.44
C THR A 117 3.41 -9.84 19.50
N ALA A 118 3.50 -9.33 18.27
CA ALA A 118 4.52 -9.75 17.31
C ALA A 118 5.94 -9.56 17.86
N ARG A 119 6.21 -8.42 18.52
CA ARG A 119 7.50 -8.11 19.13
C ARG A 119 7.89 -9.09 20.24
N LEU A 120 6.95 -9.69 20.98
CA LEU A 120 7.25 -10.69 22.00
C LEU A 120 7.80 -12.00 21.41
N PHE A 121 7.48 -12.29 20.15
CA PHE A 121 7.92 -13.48 19.44
C PHE A 121 9.07 -13.22 18.44
N SER A 122 9.48 -11.97 18.30
CA SER A 122 10.58 -11.55 17.44
C SER A 122 11.88 -11.61 18.25
N PHE A 123 12.81 -12.47 17.84
CA PHE A 123 14.16 -12.54 18.41
C PHE A 123 15.16 -11.60 17.70
N GLY A 124 14.68 -10.69 16.85
CA GLY A 124 15.48 -9.78 16.06
C GLY A 124 14.91 -8.36 16.05
N GLU A 125 15.34 -7.57 15.08
CA GLU A 125 14.80 -6.24 14.87
C GLU A 125 13.30 -6.31 14.51
N PRO A 126 12.48 -5.37 15.02
CA PRO A 126 11.09 -5.30 14.68
C PRO A 126 10.94 -5.04 13.16
N ASP A 127 9.91 -5.61 12.57
CA ASP A 127 9.57 -5.36 11.19
C ASP A 127 9.35 -3.85 10.95
N ALA A 128 10.13 -3.28 10.03
CA ALA A 128 10.13 -1.85 9.78
C ALA A 128 8.79 -1.38 9.20
N GLU A 129 8.22 -2.13 8.25
CA GLU A 129 6.96 -1.75 7.59
C GLU A 129 5.78 -1.73 8.57
N ALA A 130 5.61 -2.78 9.37
CA ALA A 130 4.57 -2.82 10.41
C ALA A 130 4.77 -1.74 11.48
N THR A 131 6.03 -1.44 11.84
CA THR A 131 6.36 -0.39 12.80
C THR A 131 6.04 0.99 12.23
N LEU A 132 6.41 1.28 10.98
CA LEU A 132 6.10 2.52 10.29
C LEU A 132 4.60 2.72 10.12
N THR A 133 3.89 1.67 9.69
CA THR A 133 2.44 1.69 9.52
C THR A 133 1.73 2.04 10.82
N THR A 134 2.13 1.41 11.95
CA THR A 134 1.56 1.72 13.26
C THR A 134 1.87 3.13 13.71
N ALA A 135 3.12 3.60 13.53
CA ALA A 135 3.52 4.95 13.90
C ALA A 135 2.76 6.02 13.09
N ARG A 136 2.57 5.80 11.78
CA ARG A 136 1.75 6.68 10.92
C ARG A 136 0.29 6.71 11.37
N LEU A 137 -0.29 5.56 11.68
CA LEU A 137 -1.68 5.44 12.14
C LEU A 137 -1.94 6.24 13.42
N HIS A 138 -0.92 6.43 14.25
CA HIS A 138 -0.99 7.17 15.51
C HIS A 138 -0.41 8.58 15.46
N ASP A 139 -0.08 9.09 14.27
CA ASP A 139 0.59 10.39 14.09
C ASP A 139 1.89 10.52 14.91
N ASP A 140 2.55 9.38 15.21
CA ASP A 140 3.85 9.34 15.91
C ASP A 140 5.00 9.64 14.94
N TYR A 141 5.11 10.89 14.53
CA TYR A 141 6.18 11.33 13.63
C TYR A 141 7.58 11.05 14.19
N SER A 142 7.75 11.10 15.51
CA SER A 142 9.04 10.75 16.13
C SER A 142 9.34 9.26 16.00
N GLY A 143 8.34 8.41 16.12
CA GLY A 143 8.43 6.98 15.88
C GLY A 143 8.79 6.66 14.44
N VAL A 144 8.15 7.32 13.47
CA VAL A 144 8.47 7.17 12.05
C VAL A 144 9.93 7.56 11.80
N ILE A 145 10.37 8.74 12.23
CA ILE A 145 11.76 9.21 12.04
C ILE A 145 12.76 8.23 12.67
N ARG A 146 12.53 7.78 13.89
CA ARG A 146 13.41 6.78 14.52
C ARG A 146 13.52 5.51 13.68
N THR A 147 12.39 5.00 13.18
CA THR A 147 12.37 3.76 12.39
C THR A 147 13.05 3.94 11.05
N THR A 148 12.77 5.03 10.33
CA THR A 148 13.40 5.32 9.03
C THR A 148 14.91 5.53 9.17
N THR A 149 15.36 6.16 10.24
CA THR A 149 16.80 6.38 10.51
C THR A 149 17.50 5.08 10.92
N ALA A 150 16.81 4.20 11.68
CA ALA A 150 17.38 2.92 12.11
C ALA A 150 17.38 1.86 11.00
N THR A 151 16.51 1.98 10.01
CA THR A 151 16.41 1.02 8.91
C THR A 151 17.38 1.42 7.80
N PRO A 152 18.47 0.68 7.57
CA PRO A 152 19.40 1.02 6.53
C PRO A 152 18.76 0.86 5.14
N ALA A 153 18.94 1.84 4.29
CA ALA A 153 18.54 1.75 2.90
C ALA A 153 19.34 0.62 2.20
N ARG A 154 18.61 -0.30 1.56
CA ARG A 154 19.20 -1.42 0.81
C ARG A 154 18.65 -1.44 -0.62
N PRO A 155 18.94 -0.41 -1.43
CA PRO A 155 18.31 -0.24 -2.73
C PRO A 155 18.53 -1.43 -3.68
N ASP A 156 19.66 -2.11 -3.57
CA ASP A 156 20.00 -3.23 -4.44
C ASP A 156 19.39 -4.56 -3.95
N ALA A 157 19.23 -4.74 -2.63
CA ALA A 157 18.71 -5.97 -2.03
C ALA A 157 17.19 -5.91 -1.74
N ASP A 158 16.68 -4.73 -1.38
CA ASP A 158 15.28 -4.49 -1.09
C ASP A 158 14.85 -3.10 -1.56
N PRO A 159 14.65 -2.92 -2.87
CA PRO A 159 14.18 -1.64 -3.41
C PRO A 159 12.76 -1.29 -2.94
N ALA A 160 11.89 -2.28 -2.72
CA ALA A 160 10.52 -2.07 -2.25
C ALA A 160 10.48 -1.51 -0.82
N GLY A 161 11.14 -2.17 0.12
CA GLY A 161 11.22 -1.71 1.52
C GLY A 161 11.96 -0.39 1.65
N THR A 162 13.01 -0.18 0.85
CA THR A 162 13.72 1.10 0.80
C THR A 162 12.81 2.24 0.33
N ALA A 163 12.03 2.03 -0.75
CA ALA A 163 11.11 3.04 -1.26
C ALA A 163 10.02 3.38 -0.24
N LEU A 164 9.41 2.38 0.38
CA LEU A 164 8.39 2.58 1.41
C LEU A 164 8.94 3.31 2.64
N THR A 165 10.17 2.99 3.05
CA THR A 165 10.82 3.62 4.21
C THR A 165 11.12 5.10 3.92
N LEU A 166 11.68 5.43 2.76
CA LEU A 166 11.97 6.80 2.36
C LEU A 166 10.69 7.63 2.22
N ALA A 167 9.68 7.09 1.51
CA ALA A 167 8.40 7.76 1.31
C ALA A 167 7.68 8.04 2.64
N ALA A 168 7.67 7.06 3.55
CA ALA A 168 7.07 7.21 4.88
C ALA A 168 7.73 8.31 5.72
N GLY A 169 9.01 8.63 5.49
CA GLY A 169 9.76 9.65 6.21
C GLY A 169 9.48 11.09 5.77
N LEU A 170 8.97 11.32 4.55
CA LEU A 170 8.83 12.65 3.96
C LEU A 170 8.02 13.62 4.84
N LEU A 171 6.79 13.25 5.18
CA LEU A 171 5.91 14.10 6.00
C LEU A 171 6.36 14.24 7.45
N PRO A 172 6.78 13.19 8.16
CA PRO A 172 7.34 13.31 9.50
C PRO A 172 8.52 14.26 9.59
N HIS A 173 9.47 14.20 8.64
CA HIS A 173 10.58 15.15 8.58
C HIS A 173 10.06 16.57 8.36
N LEU A 174 9.16 16.80 7.41
CA LEU A 174 8.56 18.12 7.18
C LEU A 174 7.89 18.66 8.44
N ALA A 175 7.07 17.86 9.12
CA ALA A 175 6.34 18.25 10.32
C ALA A 175 7.25 18.60 11.51
N ARG A 176 8.48 18.04 11.53
CA ARG A 176 9.50 18.33 12.56
C ARG A 176 10.50 19.40 12.14
N GLY A 177 10.30 20.05 11.00
CA GLY A 177 11.21 21.09 10.49
C GLY A 177 12.47 20.54 9.82
N GLY A 178 12.59 19.21 9.65
CA GLY A 178 13.68 18.51 8.97
C GLY A 178 13.51 18.56 7.45
N ARG A 179 13.52 19.78 6.89
CA ARG A 179 13.29 19.96 5.43
C ARG A 179 14.43 19.38 4.61
N VAL A 180 15.67 19.44 5.09
CA VAL A 180 16.84 18.90 4.40
C VAL A 180 16.73 17.38 4.29
N GLU A 181 16.41 16.71 5.39
CA GLU A 181 16.25 15.27 5.46
C GLU A 181 15.10 14.78 4.55
N ALA A 182 14.00 15.54 4.49
CA ALA A 182 12.90 15.24 3.57
C ALA A 182 13.32 15.39 2.09
N GLU A 183 14.06 16.44 1.75
CA GLU A 183 14.60 16.64 0.39
C GLU A 183 15.59 15.55 0.00
N ASP A 184 16.47 15.13 0.90
CA ASP A 184 17.43 14.04 0.67
C ASP A 184 16.69 12.71 0.44
N ALA A 185 15.63 12.43 1.20
CA ALA A 185 14.77 11.26 1.00
C ALA A 185 14.05 11.31 -0.37
N LEU A 186 13.49 12.47 -0.73
CA LEU A 186 12.83 12.68 -2.03
C LEU A 186 13.80 12.48 -3.19
N MET A 187 15.00 13.04 -3.10
CA MET A 187 16.07 12.84 -4.10
C MET A 187 16.44 11.37 -4.24
N SER A 188 16.57 10.67 -3.12
CA SER A 188 16.86 9.23 -3.12
C SER A 188 15.77 8.41 -3.80
N LEU A 189 14.49 8.75 -3.58
CA LEU A 189 13.35 8.12 -4.25
C LEU A 189 13.39 8.29 -5.77
N THR A 190 13.80 9.48 -6.27
CA THR A 190 13.88 9.70 -7.73
C THR A 190 14.94 8.85 -8.42
N LEU A 191 15.93 8.35 -7.68
CA LEU A 191 17.01 7.50 -8.18
C LEU A 191 16.70 6.00 -8.03
N LEU A 192 15.64 5.66 -7.30
CA LEU A 192 15.31 4.29 -6.99
C LEU A 192 14.39 3.67 -8.05
N ALA A 193 14.66 2.43 -8.43
CA ALA A 193 13.76 1.64 -9.27
C ALA A 193 12.58 1.12 -8.42
N VAL A 194 11.58 1.98 -8.21
CA VAL A 194 10.38 1.61 -7.45
C VAL A 194 9.58 0.54 -8.21
N PRO A 195 9.25 -0.61 -7.58
CA PRO A 195 8.38 -1.60 -8.19
C PRO A 195 7.03 -1.02 -8.63
N GLU A 196 6.51 -1.48 -9.77
CA GLU A 196 5.27 -0.93 -10.36
C GLU A 196 4.08 -1.01 -9.40
N SER A 197 3.94 -2.10 -8.66
CA SER A 197 2.90 -2.30 -7.64
C SER A 197 2.93 -1.28 -6.49
N LEU A 198 4.07 -0.63 -6.24
CA LEU A 198 4.25 0.38 -5.20
C LEU A 198 4.30 1.81 -5.74
N ARG A 199 4.42 1.98 -7.07
CA ARG A 199 4.64 3.28 -7.69
C ARG A 199 3.60 4.32 -7.29
N LEU A 200 2.32 3.99 -7.34
CA LEU A 200 1.24 4.92 -6.96
C LEU A 200 1.23 5.23 -5.47
N ARG A 201 1.57 4.27 -4.62
CA ARG A 201 1.68 4.49 -3.18
C ARG A 201 2.80 5.48 -2.85
N VAL A 202 3.98 5.25 -3.40
CA VAL A 202 5.14 6.14 -3.24
C VAL A 202 4.87 7.53 -3.82
N LEU A 203 4.31 7.58 -5.04
CA LEU A 203 3.89 8.83 -5.68
C LEU A 203 2.92 9.62 -4.80
N GLY A 204 1.99 8.96 -4.12
CA GLY A 204 1.08 9.60 -3.18
C GLY A 204 1.81 10.35 -2.06
N ASP A 205 2.75 9.68 -1.39
CA ASP A 205 3.56 10.27 -0.31
C ASP A 205 4.44 11.43 -0.83
N GLU A 206 5.03 11.31 -2.04
CA GLU A 206 5.82 12.37 -2.68
C GLU A 206 4.96 13.60 -3.00
N LEU A 207 3.79 13.40 -3.61
CA LEU A 207 2.87 14.50 -3.96
C LEU A 207 2.31 15.16 -2.71
N GLU A 208 1.99 14.40 -1.67
CA GLU A 208 1.53 14.93 -0.39
C GLU A 208 2.60 15.84 0.24
N TYR A 209 3.85 15.39 0.27
CA TYR A 209 4.98 16.19 0.73
C TYR A 209 5.13 17.48 -0.09
N LEU A 210 5.13 17.40 -1.43
CA LEU A 210 5.29 18.54 -2.32
C LEU A 210 4.13 19.54 -2.19
N GLY A 211 2.91 19.05 -2.06
CA GLY A 211 1.74 19.88 -1.80
C GLY A 211 1.83 20.61 -0.46
N LEU A 212 2.11 19.90 0.63
CA LEU A 212 2.16 20.48 1.98
C LEU A 212 3.38 21.37 2.22
N SER A 213 4.50 21.12 1.52
CA SER A 213 5.70 21.98 1.58
C SER A 213 5.62 23.23 0.69
N GLY A 214 4.51 23.41 -0.06
CA GLY A 214 4.31 24.53 -0.98
C GLY A 214 5.08 24.41 -2.30
N GLN A 215 5.64 23.23 -2.61
CA GLN A 215 6.42 22.98 -3.83
C GLN A 215 5.53 22.45 -4.97
N TRP A 216 4.37 23.08 -5.15
CA TRP A 216 3.34 22.62 -6.08
C TRP A 216 3.84 22.54 -7.54
N GLU A 217 4.79 23.39 -7.97
CA GLU A 217 5.36 23.34 -9.32
C GLU A 217 6.12 22.02 -9.56
N ARG A 218 6.90 21.58 -8.59
CA ARG A 218 7.56 20.27 -8.63
C ARG A 218 6.53 19.12 -8.59
N GLY A 219 5.48 19.27 -7.80
CA GLY A 219 4.37 18.33 -7.76
C GLY A 219 3.67 18.18 -9.11
N LEU A 220 3.35 19.28 -9.80
CA LEU A 220 2.80 19.25 -11.15
C LEU A 220 3.78 18.62 -12.15
N ALA A 221 5.09 18.91 -12.04
CA ALA A 221 6.10 18.28 -12.86
C ALA A 221 6.18 16.77 -12.61
N LEU A 222 6.13 16.33 -11.35
CA LEU A 222 6.09 14.92 -10.99
C LEU A 222 4.87 14.21 -11.58
N MET A 223 3.66 14.79 -11.47
CA MET A 223 2.45 14.26 -12.08
C MET A 223 2.55 14.10 -13.60
N ARG A 224 3.28 15.00 -14.29
CA ARG A 224 3.50 14.92 -15.74
C ARG A 224 4.43 13.79 -16.14
N HIS A 225 5.45 13.50 -15.33
CA HIS A 225 6.51 12.54 -15.64
C HIS A 225 6.22 11.12 -15.14
N SER A 226 5.35 10.99 -14.13
CA SER A 226 5.04 9.67 -13.54
C SER A 226 4.29 8.74 -14.49
N GLY A 227 3.81 9.25 -15.63
CA GLY A 227 3.08 8.50 -16.64
C GLY A 227 1.76 7.93 -16.10
N PRO A 228 0.96 7.29 -16.92
CA PRO A 228 -0.12 6.46 -16.44
C PRO A 228 0.53 5.20 -15.83
N ALA A 229 0.70 5.17 -14.51
CA ALA A 229 0.86 3.90 -13.82
C ALA A 229 -0.32 3.02 -14.22
N ASP A 230 -0.07 1.74 -14.54
CA ASP A 230 -1.16 0.84 -14.92
C ASP A 230 -2.14 0.70 -13.74
N PRO A 231 -3.33 1.33 -13.78
CA PRO A 231 -4.27 1.26 -12.67
C PRO A 231 -4.80 -0.15 -12.46
N GLY A 232 -4.60 -1.07 -13.42
CA GLY A 232 -4.95 -2.48 -13.30
C GLY A 232 -4.07 -3.24 -12.30
N GLN A 233 -2.87 -2.74 -12.02
CA GLN A 233 -1.95 -3.31 -11.02
C GLN A 233 -2.04 -2.61 -9.67
N ALA A 234 -2.69 -1.45 -9.60
CA ALA A 234 -2.80 -0.66 -8.38
C ALA A 234 -3.90 -1.19 -7.46
N THR A 235 -3.68 -1.07 -6.16
CA THR A 235 -4.73 -1.26 -5.16
C THR A 235 -5.58 0.01 -5.01
N ALA A 236 -6.80 -0.13 -4.49
CA ALA A 236 -7.65 1.03 -4.21
C ALA A 236 -7.00 2.00 -3.22
N TRP A 237 -6.26 1.48 -2.24
CA TRP A 237 -5.52 2.28 -1.25
C TRP A 237 -4.40 3.09 -1.90
N SER A 238 -3.62 2.49 -2.80
CA SER A 238 -2.56 3.18 -3.54
C SER A 238 -3.13 4.30 -4.44
N LEU A 239 -4.27 4.04 -5.08
CA LEU A 239 -5.00 5.06 -5.87
C LEU A 239 -5.51 6.20 -5.00
N LEU A 240 -6.07 5.88 -3.82
CA LEU A 240 -6.53 6.88 -2.86
C LEU A 240 -5.38 7.78 -2.42
N ASN A 241 -4.25 7.19 -2.02
CA ASN A 241 -3.06 7.95 -1.60
C ASN A 241 -2.54 8.86 -2.72
N ALA A 242 -2.40 8.34 -3.94
CA ALA A 242 -1.96 9.14 -5.09
C ALA A 242 -2.92 10.29 -5.39
N ALA A 243 -4.24 10.03 -5.34
CA ALA A 243 -5.26 11.06 -5.57
C ALA A 243 -5.28 12.12 -4.46
N VAL A 244 -5.10 11.73 -3.19
CA VAL A 244 -4.98 12.67 -2.06
C VAL A 244 -3.76 13.57 -2.28
N GLY A 245 -2.58 13.02 -2.53
CA GLY A 245 -1.38 13.80 -2.81
C GLY A 245 -1.56 14.75 -4.01
N ALA A 246 -2.14 14.25 -5.11
CA ALA A 246 -2.45 15.08 -6.29
C ALA A 246 -3.41 16.23 -5.94
N SER A 247 -4.45 15.97 -5.12
CA SER A 247 -5.40 17.01 -4.72
C SER A 247 -4.72 18.14 -3.94
N LEU A 248 -3.75 17.82 -3.08
CA LEU A 248 -2.98 18.80 -2.31
C LEU A 248 -2.13 19.68 -3.22
N VAL A 249 -1.41 19.09 -4.17
CA VAL A 249 -0.63 19.83 -5.19
C VAL A 249 -1.51 20.76 -6.00
N LEU A 250 -2.64 20.25 -6.53
CA LEU A 250 -3.59 21.03 -7.34
C LEU A 250 -4.23 22.16 -6.53
N ARG A 251 -4.55 21.92 -5.25
CA ARG A 251 -5.06 22.95 -4.35
C ARG A 251 -4.06 24.09 -4.15
N GLU A 252 -2.79 23.76 -3.89
CA GLU A 252 -1.76 24.79 -3.68
C GLU A 252 -1.46 25.54 -4.98
N ALA A 253 -1.41 24.87 -6.12
CA ALA A 253 -1.29 25.53 -7.44
C ALA A 253 -2.46 26.51 -7.68
N ASN A 254 -3.68 26.09 -7.36
CA ASN A 254 -4.86 26.98 -7.48
C ASN A 254 -4.76 28.20 -6.54
N ARG A 255 -4.34 28.00 -5.28
CA ARG A 255 -4.11 29.08 -4.31
C ARG A 255 -3.01 30.05 -4.75
N ALA A 256 -2.00 29.56 -5.44
CA ALA A 256 -0.93 30.37 -6.03
C ALA A 256 -1.38 31.15 -7.30
N GLY A 257 -2.65 31.07 -7.68
CA GLY A 257 -3.20 31.77 -8.83
C GLY A 257 -3.05 31.02 -10.17
N TYR A 258 -2.58 29.75 -10.13
CA TYR A 258 -2.38 28.93 -11.33
C TYR A 258 -3.64 28.16 -11.77
N GLY A 259 -4.78 28.40 -11.11
CA GLY A 259 -6.01 27.63 -11.28
C GLY A 259 -6.61 27.62 -12.69
N SER A 260 -6.46 28.71 -13.45
CA SER A 260 -6.96 28.81 -14.83
C SER A 260 -6.02 28.22 -15.88
N ASN A 261 -4.78 27.88 -15.53
CA ASN A 261 -3.80 27.34 -16.46
C ASN A 261 -4.07 25.86 -16.74
N ALA A 262 -3.71 25.43 -17.95
CA ALA A 262 -3.80 24.03 -18.33
C ALA A 262 -2.91 23.16 -17.43
N LEU A 263 -3.42 21.98 -17.04
CA LEU A 263 -2.70 21.03 -16.18
C LEU A 263 -1.37 20.56 -16.81
N GLY A 264 -1.39 20.35 -18.14
CA GLY A 264 -0.23 19.90 -18.90
C GLY A 264 0.09 18.40 -18.74
N SER A 265 -0.76 17.64 -18.04
CA SER A 265 -0.68 16.19 -17.91
C SER A 265 -2.07 15.57 -17.98
N THR A 266 -2.14 14.31 -18.44
CA THR A 266 -3.41 13.57 -18.50
C THR A 266 -3.42 12.54 -17.39
N ILE A 267 -4.52 12.48 -16.63
CA ILE A 267 -4.83 11.40 -15.68
C ILE A 267 -6.00 10.64 -16.30
N ASP A 268 -5.82 9.38 -16.63
CA ASP A 268 -6.87 8.49 -17.16
C ASP A 268 -6.81 7.17 -16.39
N TRP A 269 -7.44 7.14 -15.23
CA TRP A 269 -7.56 5.95 -14.40
C TRP A 269 -8.92 5.31 -14.60
N ARG A 270 -8.93 4.11 -15.13
CA ARG A 270 -10.13 3.27 -15.25
C ARG A 270 -10.00 2.13 -14.27
N THR A 271 -10.77 2.18 -13.21
CA THR A 271 -10.68 1.24 -12.11
C THR A 271 -12.05 0.69 -11.74
N PRO A 272 -12.12 -0.47 -11.11
CA PRO A 272 -13.39 -1.01 -10.60
C PRO A 272 -14.06 -0.11 -9.57
N TRP A 273 -13.26 0.74 -8.94
CA TRP A 273 -13.74 1.62 -7.86
C TRP A 273 -14.18 3.00 -8.37
N GLY A 274 -14.00 3.26 -9.65
CA GLY A 274 -14.39 4.50 -10.31
C GLY A 274 -13.39 4.94 -11.34
N ASP A 275 -13.82 5.85 -12.21
CA ASP A 275 -13.00 6.44 -13.26
C ASP A 275 -12.58 7.85 -12.86
N LEU A 276 -11.31 8.17 -13.09
CA LEU A 276 -10.78 9.53 -13.01
C LEU A 276 -10.18 9.92 -14.36
N LYS A 277 -10.83 10.85 -15.03
CA LYS A 277 -10.35 11.36 -16.32
C LYS A 277 -10.17 12.87 -16.27
N VAL A 278 -8.91 13.29 -16.41
CA VAL A 278 -8.52 14.69 -16.57
C VAL A 278 -7.57 14.77 -17.74
N THR A 279 -7.78 15.71 -18.62
CA THR A 279 -6.93 15.93 -19.81
C THR A 279 -5.88 16.99 -19.51
N GLY A 280 -4.76 16.97 -20.24
CA GLY A 280 -3.71 17.99 -20.10
C GLY A 280 -4.17 19.41 -20.42
N TRP A 281 -5.29 19.58 -21.09
CA TRP A 281 -5.91 20.87 -21.43
C TRP A 281 -6.86 21.38 -20.37
N ASP A 282 -7.30 20.52 -19.42
CA ASP A 282 -8.19 20.97 -18.37
C ASP A 282 -7.47 21.97 -17.45
N PRO A 283 -8.18 23.04 -17.02
CA PRO A 283 -7.65 23.95 -16.02
C PRO A 283 -7.34 23.23 -14.71
N VAL A 284 -6.31 23.68 -14.01
CA VAL A 284 -5.89 23.11 -12.72
C VAL A 284 -7.04 23.03 -11.71
N VAL A 285 -7.90 24.06 -11.66
CA VAL A 285 -9.07 24.07 -10.78
C VAL A 285 -10.06 22.95 -11.11
N ARG A 286 -10.27 22.66 -12.40
CA ARG A 286 -11.17 21.58 -12.82
C ARG A 286 -10.56 20.21 -12.52
N ALA A 287 -9.25 20.07 -12.72
CA ALA A 287 -8.51 18.88 -12.32
C ALA A 287 -8.63 18.63 -10.80
N TYR A 288 -8.51 19.69 -10.00
CA TYR A 288 -8.69 19.60 -8.55
C TYR A 288 -10.09 19.09 -8.17
N ASP A 289 -11.14 19.64 -8.79
CA ASP A 289 -12.52 19.21 -8.52
C ASP A 289 -12.73 17.73 -8.86
N ALA A 290 -12.24 17.30 -10.04
CA ALA A 290 -12.35 15.90 -10.48
C ALA A 290 -11.60 14.93 -9.55
N VAL A 291 -10.34 15.25 -9.21
CA VAL A 291 -9.53 14.43 -8.30
C VAL A 291 -10.17 14.39 -6.91
N THR A 292 -10.66 15.52 -6.41
CA THR A 292 -11.32 15.55 -5.08
C THR A 292 -12.61 14.75 -5.06
N ALA A 293 -13.40 14.78 -6.15
CA ALA A 293 -14.60 13.95 -6.28
C ALA A 293 -14.25 12.45 -6.25
N PHE A 294 -13.19 12.05 -6.97
CA PHE A 294 -12.70 10.67 -6.96
C PHE A 294 -12.24 10.24 -5.58
N VAL A 295 -11.43 11.07 -4.88
CA VAL A 295 -10.98 10.81 -3.49
C VAL A 295 -12.17 10.56 -2.57
N ARG A 296 -13.20 11.43 -2.62
CA ARG A 296 -14.39 11.29 -1.77
C ARG A 296 -15.16 10.01 -2.06
N ALA A 297 -15.36 9.69 -3.35
CA ALA A 297 -16.07 8.49 -3.76
C ALA A 297 -15.36 7.22 -3.26
N LEU A 298 -14.03 7.17 -3.37
CA LEU A 298 -13.25 6.03 -2.91
C LEU A 298 -13.18 5.94 -1.38
N ALA A 299 -13.02 7.07 -0.68
CA ALA A 299 -13.02 7.13 0.78
C ALA A 299 -14.35 6.61 1.37
N VAL A 300 -15.49 6.98 0.80
CA VAL A 300 -16.81 6.48 1.22
C VAL A 300 -16.89 4.96 1.17
N ARG A 301 -16.27 4.30 0.18
CA ARG A 301 -16.26 2.82 0.11
C ARG A 301 -15.45 2.21 1.25
N PHE A 302 -14.29 2.79 1.57
CA PHE A 302 -13.50 2.34 2.73
C PHE A 302 -14.25 2.56 4.05
N ASP A 303 -14.89 3.72 4.21
CA ASP A 303 -15.67 4.04 5.41
C ASP A 303 -16.85 3.08 5.58
N ALA A 304 -17.58 2.79 4.50
CA ALA A 304 -18.67 1.83 4.51
C ALA A 304 -18.23 0.42 4.94
N ARG A 305 -17.10 -0.06 4.39
CA ARG A 305 -16.50 -1.34 4.79
C ARG A 305 -16.08 -1.35 6.26
N ASN A 306 -15.47 -0.26 6.72
CA ASN A 306 -14.90 -0.15 8.06
C ASN A 306 -15.95 0.18 9.14
N GLY A 307 -17.19 0.48 8.74
CA GLY A 307 -18.25 0.88 9.65
C GLY A 307 -18.10 2.30 10.22
N ASN A 308 -17.37 3.15 9.54
CA ASN A 308 -17.16 4.55 9.89
C ASN A 308 -18.23 5.44 9.21
N ASN A 309 -19.49 5.35 9.64
CA ASN A 309 -20.60 6.15 9.11
C ASN A 309 -20.86 7.41 9.96
#